data_cd1162f8ee63f2cf60d9b40e894fa010
#
_entry.id   cd1162f8ee63f2cf60d9b40e894fa010
#
_cell.length_a   1.000
_cell.length_b   1.000
_cell.length_c   1.000
_cell.angle_alpha   90.00
_cell.angle_beta   90.00
_cell.angle_gamma   90.00
#
_symmetry.space_group_name_H-M   'P 1'
#
loop_
_entity.id
_entity.type
_entity.pdbx_description
1 polymer ?
#
loop_
_entity_poly.entity_id
_entity_poly.type
_entity_poly.pdbx_seq_one_letter_code
_entity_poly.pdbx_strand_id
1 'polypeptide(L)'
;MRTPDYSALLSDLHDEHRGRSPRSAAIHDDARRHLVDGGSHAIRLMEPFPPRITGARGGWVVDEDGHRILDLWQGHLANVLGHNPPVVTEALSQAFAAGFGTQTGLVDRLQAELAELVCRLTGSERVRFTTSGSLSTMYAVLLTRSFTGRSVMMKAGGGWHGAQPMLLKGVGYRNGYEEVDSKGLPTALTDRIVVTRFNDPQRLADDVASVGDELACIILEPMLGAGGAIPATVEYLRLARELCDRRGALLILDEMITGFRFHPGGLGALYGVTPDLAIYGKALGGGMPVAAVAGRADVMEEAGASTGRRVAFSGGTYSAHPSSMLAAKVFLEHLEVKAGEVYPRLAAIGAAMRSACEDAFAEAGVLARCTGAVDELDCGSSLLTLNFPYDEDTRLTTPETVFDPTLCDVELRGRVLGLALLVEDVHLLLAHGAASTAHSDHDIDVLATACRRVAERIARHR
;
A
#
# COMPACT_ATOMS: atom_id res chain seq x y z
N MET A 1 27.70 -0.92 -17.77
CA MET A 1 27.06 -2.08 -18.47
C MET A 1 26.05 -1.53 -19.46
N ARG A 2 25.79 -2.22 -20.61
CA ARG A 2 24.66 -1.85 -21.49
C ARG A 2 23.37 -2.20 -20.74
N THR A 3 22.41 -1.31 -20.69
CA THR A 3 21.05 -1.60 -20.22
C THR A 3 20.48 -2.70 -21.12
N PRO A 4 19.93 -3.80 -20.58
CA PRO A 4 19.30 -4.85 -21.38
C PRO A 4 18.16 -4.28 -22.25
N ASP A 5 17.98 -4.81 -23.44
CA ASP A 5 16.85 -4.46 -24.34
C ASP A 5 15.82 -5.59 -24.31
N TYR A 6 14.67 -5.33 -23.71
CA TYR A 6 13.58 -6.30 -23.59
C TYR A 6 12.51 -6.14 -24.67
N SER A 7 12.73 -5.36 -25.72
CA SER A 7 11.71 -5.07 -26.75
C SER A 7 11.19 -6.33 -27.43
N ALA A 8 12.07 -7.27 -27.79
CA ALA A 8 11.69 -8.53 -28.41
C ALA A 8 10.89 -9.42 -27.42
N LEU A 9 11.36 -9.54 -26.17
CA LEU A 9 10.66 -10.30 -25.13
C LEU A 9 9.27 -9.73 -24.86
N LEU A 10 9.14 -8.40 -24.77
CA LEU A 10 7.83 -7.74 -24.56
C LEU A 10 6.90 -7.99 -25.72
N SER A 11 7.39 -7.97 -26.99
CA SER A 11 6.57 -8.30 -28.16
C SER A 11 6.02 -9.72 -28.08
N ASP A 12 6.89 -10.70 -27.77
CA ASP A 12 6.49 -12.09 -27.62
C ASP A 12 5.46 -12.29 -26.49
N LEU A 13 5.68 -11.65 -25.35
CA LEU A 13 4.74 -11.70 -24.22
C LEU A 13 3.38 -11.05 -24.54
N HIS A 14 3.38 -9.95 -25.30
CA HIS A 14 2.15 -9.32 -25.76
C HIS A 14 1.34 -10.25 -26.68
N ASP A 15 2.01 -10.91 -27.64
CA ASP A 15 1.38 -11.83 -28.57
C ASP A 15 0.86 -13.07 -27.85
N GLU A 16 1.64 -13.63 -26.91
CA GLU A 16 1.23 -14.76 -26.08
C GLU A 16 0.00 -14.40 -25.24
N HIS A 17 0.03 -13.24 -24.54
CA HIS A 17 -1.10 -12.80 -23.73
C HIS A 17 -2.36 -12.55 -24.56
N ARG A 18 -2.25 -11.91 -25.74
CA ARG A 18 -3.36 -11.73 -26.67
C ARG A 18 -3.95 -13.06 -27.15
N GLY A 19 -3.06 -14.02 -27.47
CA GLY A 19 -3.49 -15.32 -27.97
C GLY A 19 -4.22 -16.15 -26.93
N ARG A 20 -3.81 -16.09 -25.67
CA ARG A 20 -4.42 -16.86 -24.57
C ARG A 20 -5.65 -16.19 -23.94
N SER A 21 -5.81 -14.86 -24.07
CA SER A 21 -6.85 -14.09 -23.36
C SER A 21 -7.77 -13.28 -24.30
N PRO A 22 -8.39 -13.92 -25.34
CA PRO A 22 -9.17 -13.20 -26.35
C PRO A 22 -10.44 -12.55 -25.80
N ARG A 23 -11.08 -13.12 -24.75
CA ARG A 23 -12.28 -12.54 -24.14
C ARG A 23 -11.94 -11.29 -23.34
N SER A 24 -10.89 -11.36 -22.52
CA SER A 24 -10.39 -10.20 -21.77
C SER A 24 -9.98 -9.07 -22.71
N ALA A 25 -9.34 -9.37 -23.86
CA ALA A 25 -9.01 -8.40 -24.88
C ALA A 25 -10.27 -7.71 -25.45
N ALA A 26 -11.27 -8.49 -25.87
CA ALA A 26 -12.51 -7.95 -26.43
C ALA A 26 -13.27 -7.05 -25.44
N ILE A 27 -13.33 -7.45 -24.16
CA ILE A 27 -13.94 -6.63 -23.10
C ILE A 27 -13.15 -5.35 -22.87
N HIS A 28 -11.81 -5.42 -22.93
CA HIS A 28 -10.97 -4.23 -22.78
C HIS A 28 -11.19 -3.23 -23.91
N ASP A 29 -11.24 -3.69 -25.16
CA ASP A 29 -11.49 -2.85 -26.33
C ASP A 29 -12.87 -2.19 -26.28
N ASP A 30 -13.89 -2.92 -25.83
CA ASP A 30 -15.22 -2.35 -25.61
C ASP A 30 -15.24 -1.33 -24.47
N ALA A 31 -14.59 -1.63 -23.36
CA ALA A 31 -14.50 -0.75 -22.19
C ALA A 31 -13.82 0.60 -22.52
N ARG A 32 -12.83 0.61 -23.42
CA ARG A 32 -12.14 1.85 -23.85
C ARG A 32 -13.05 2.86 -24.54
N ARG A 33 -14.23 2.46 -25.01
CA ARG A 33 -15.21 3.39 -25.59
C ARG A 33 -15.86 4.29 -24.53
N HIS A 34 -15.86 3.86 -23.26
CA HIS A 34 -16.56 4.52 -22.16
C HIS A 34 -15.68 4.83 -20.95
N LEU A 35 -14.60 4.10 -20.78
CA LEU A 35 -13.65 4.27 -19.69
C LEU A 35 -12.29 4.73 -20.23
N VAL A 36 -11.68 5.70 -19.58
CA VAL A 36 -10.31 6.12 -19.90
C VAL A 36 -9.39 4.90 -19.76
N ASP A 37 -8.65 4.59 -20.81
CA ASP A 37 -7.74 3.43 -20.89
C ASP A 37 -8.42 2.08 -20.54
N GLY A 38 -9.76 2.00 -20.67
CA GLY A 38 -10.53 0.78 -20.40
C GLY A 38 -10.71 0.44 -18.91
N GLY A 39 -10.42 1.36 -17.98
CA GLY A 39 -10.63 1.12 -16.55
C GLY A 39 -10.54 2.39 -15.70
N SER A 40 -11.05 2.31 -14.46
CA SER A 40 -11.17 3.48 -13.57
C SER A 40 -9.95 3.74 -12.68
N HIS A 41 -9.01 2.80 -12.58
CA HIS A 41 -7.85 2.92 -11.70
C HIS A 41 -6.56 2.61 -12.46
N ALA A 42 -5.79 3.65 -12.78
CA ALA A 42 -4.64 3.56 -13.68
C ALA A 42 -3.63 2.46 -13.30
N ILE A 43 -3.30 2.30 -12.00
CA ILE A 43 -2.33 1.30 -11.56
C ILE A 43 -2.80 -0.15 -11.80
N ARG A 44 -4.11 -0.40 -12.01
CA ARG A 44 -4.65 -1.74 -12.33
C ARG A 44 -4.63 -2.05 -13.83
N LEU A 45 -4.27 -1.07 -14.63
CA LEU A 45 -4.16 -1.22 -16.07
C LEU A 45 -2.73 -1.63 -16.43
N MET A 46 -2.60 -2.51 -17.39
CA MET A 46 -1.33 -2.99 -17.92
C MET A 46 -1.42 -3.16 -19.42
N GLU A 47 -0.31 -3.12 -20.11
CA GLU A 47 -0.22 -3.45 -21.53
C GLU A 47 -0.02 -4.97 -21.73
N PRO A 48 -0.66 -5.54 -22.75
CA PRO A 48 -1.56 -4.89 -23.72
C PRO A 48 -2.97 -4.66 -23.18
N PHE A 49 -3.39 -5.36 -22.14
CA PHE A 49 -4.63 -5.20 -21.37
C PHE A 49 -4.56 -6.04 -20.08
N PRO A 50 -5.29 -5.65 -19.02
CA PRO A 50 -5.37 -6.45 -17.80
C PRO A 50 -6.32 -7.65 -17.96
N PRO A 51 -6.15 -8.75 -17.19
CA PRO A 51 -7.14 -9.81 -17.11
C PRO A 51 -8.47 -9.25 -16.60
N ARG A 52 -9.59 -9.78 -17.12
CA ARG A 52 -10.94 -9.41 -16.68
C ARG A 52 -11.46 -10.49 -15.74
N ILE A 53 -11.57 -10.15 -14.47
CA ILE A 53 -11.81 -11.10 -13.39
C ILE A 53 -13.31 -11.38 -13.24
N THR A 54 -13.69 -12.66 -13.20
CA THR A 54 -15.06 -13.16 -12.99
C THR A 54 -15.28 -13.67 -11.58
N GLY A 55 -14.20 -14.09 -10.88
CA GLY A 55 -14.30 -14.63 -9.55
C GLY A 55 -12.98 -14.58 -8.80
N ALA A 56 -13.06 -14.60 -7.46
CA ALA A 56 -11.89 -14.61 -6.58
C ALA A 56 -12.18 -15.40 -5.30
N ARG A 57 -11.21 -16.19 -4.85
CA ARG A 57 -11.30 -16.91 -3.57
C ARG A 57 -9.91 -17.21 -3.01
N GLY A 58 -9.67 -16.85 -1.76
CA GLY A 58 -8.39 -17.10 -1.09
C GLY A 58 -7.24 -16.40 -1.81
N GLY A 59 -6.23 -17.15 -2.23
CA GLY A 59 -5.07 -16.64 -2.98
C GLY A 59 -5.30 -16.54 -4.50
N TRP A 60 -6.48 -16.89 -5.03
CA TRP A 60 -6.70 -17.11 -6.45
C TRP A 60 -7.81 -16.26 -7.04
N VAL A 61 -7.64 -15.87 -8.31
CA VAL A 61 -8.67 -15.24 -9.11
C VAL A 61 -8.90 -16.05 -10.41
N VAL A 62 -10.06 -15.88 -11.01
CA VAL A 62 -10.42 -16.49 -12.30
C VAL A 62 -10.82 -15.37 -13.26
N ASP A 63 -10.28 -15.40 -14.48
CA ASP A 63 -10.59 -14.43 -15.52
C ASP A 63 -11.71 -14.90 -16.48
N GLU A 64 -12.10 -14.02 -17.41
CA GLU A 64 -13.12 -14.31 -18.45
C GLU A 64 -12.69 -15.41 -19.44
N ASP A 65 -11.39 -15.64 -19.58
CA ASP A 65 -10.83 -16.67 -20.45
C ASP A 65 -10.71 -18.04 -19.76
N GLY A 66 -10.99 -18.08 -18.45
CA GLY A 66 -11.00 -19.29 -17.62
C GLY A 66 -9.65 -19.60 -17.00
N HIS A 67 -8.66 -18.70 -17.06
CA HIS A 67 -7.39 -18.89 -16.39
C HIS A 67 -7.58 -18.75 -14.89
N ARG A 68 -6.97 -19.66 -14.15
CA ARG A 68 -6.88 -19.63 -12.71
C ARG A 68 -5.53 -19.03 -12.33
N ILE A 69 -5.54 -17.79 -11.85
CA ILE A 69 -4.35 -16.98 -11.63
C ILE A 69 -4.08 -16.87 -10.12
N LEU A 70 -2.87 -17.21 -9.69
CA LEU A 70 -2.40 -16.97 -8.33
C LEU A 70 -2.19 -15.47 -8.15
N ASP A 71 -3.00 -14.84 -7.31
CA ASP A 71 -2.95 -13.40 -7.09
C ASP A 71 -2.16 -13.03 -5.84
N LEU A 72 -1.00 -12.44 -6.04
CA LEU A 72 -0.18 -11.86 -4.97
C LEU A 72 -0.43 -10.35 -4.80
N TRP A 73 -1.17 -9.70 -5.70
CA TRP A 73 -1.56 -8.30 -5.52
C TRP A 73 -2.57 -8.10 -4.38
N GLN A 74 -3.40 -9.11 -4.13
CA GLN A 74 -4.28 -9.21 -2.97
C GLN A 74 -5.03 -7.90 -2.66
N GLY A 75 -5.72 -7.35 -3.68
CA GLY A 75 -6.56 -6.17 -3.52
C GLY A 75 -5.80 -4.90 -3.12
N HIS A 76 -4.69 -4.58 -3.75
CA HIS A 76 -3.75 -3.52 -3.36
C HIS A 76 -3.10 -3.77 -1.99
N LEU A 77 -2.69 -5.00 -1.74
CA LEU A 77 -2.09 -5.44 -0.48
C LEU A 77 -3.08 -5.35 0.72
N ALA A 78 -4.40 -5.40 0.47
CA ALA A 78 -5.42 -5.25 1.51
C ALA A 78 -5.84 -6.58 2.14
N ASN A 79 -5.84 -7.68 1.35
CA ASN A 79 -6.51 -8.93 1.71
C ASN A 79 -5.61 -9.86 2.52
N VAL A 80 -5.34 -9.56 3.77
CA VAL A 80 -4.47 -10.39 4.64
C VAL A 80 -5.05 -11.80 4.90
N LEU A 81 -6.37 -11.99 4.79
CA LEU A 81 -7.05 -13.29 4.87
C LEU A 81 -7.36 -13.91 3.50
N GLY A 82 -6.91 -13.27 2.40
CA GLY A 82 -7.26 -13.67 1.03
C GLY A 82 -8.56 -13.04 0.54
N HIS A 83 -8.92 -13.35 -0.71
CA HIS A 83 -10.15 -12.88 -1.34
C HIS A 83 -11.39 -13.52 -0.71
N ASN A 84 -12.42 -12.71 -0.49
CA ASN A 84 -13.74 -13.14 -0.01
C ASN A 84 -13.66 -14.05 1.24
N PRO A 85 -13.00 -13.61 2.34
CA PRO A 85 -12.89 -14.42 3.53
C PRO A 85 -14.28 -14.68 4.15
N PRO A 86 -14.61 -15.93 4.56
CA PRO A 86 -15.94 -16.30 5.07
C PRO A 86 -16.41 -15.40 6.22
N VAL A 87 -15.51 -15.02 7.15
CA VAL A 87 -15.84 -14.15 8.28
C VAL A 87 -16.49 -12.83 7.88
N VAL A 88 -16.15 -12.30 6.71
CA VAL A 88 -16.71 -11.05 6.18
C VAL A 88 -17.94 -11.35 5.31
N THR A 89 -17.82 -12.28 4.35
CA THR A 89 -18.87 -12.53 3.37
C THR A 89 -20.14 -13.10 4.01
N GLU A 90 -20.02 -13.95 5.01
CA GLU A 90 -21.16 -14.49 5.76
C GLU A 90 -21.85 -13.40 6.59
N ALA A 91 -21.11 -12.56 7.30
CA ALA A 91 -21.65 -11.45 8.08
C ALA A 91 -22.41 -10.45 7.19
N LEU A 92 -21.85 -10.09 6.04
CA LEU A 92 -22.51 -9.21 5.07
C LEU A 92 -23.79 -9.85 4.49
N SER A 93 -23.75 -11.14 4.11
CA SER A 93 -24.91 -11.86 3.59
C SER A 93 -26.05 -11.90 4.59
N GLN A 94 -25.75 -12.18 5.86
CA GLN A 94 -26.74 -12.19 6.95
C GLN A 94 -27.35 -10.81 7.17
N ALA A 95 -26.52 -9.76 7.18
CA ALA A 95 -26.99 -8.39 7.35
C ALA A 95 -27.91 -7.96 6.21
N PHE A 96 -27.55 -8.23 4.95
CA PHE A 96 -28.38 -7.92 3.79
C PHE A 96 -29.73 -8.69 3.84
N ALA A 97 -29.71 -9.97 4.19
CA ALA A 97 -30.93 -10.77 4.33
C ALA A 97 -31.83 -10.24 5.46
N ALA A 98 -31.25 -9.63 6.50
CA ALA A 98 -31.98 -8.99 7.60
C ALA A 98 -32.44 -7.55 7.31
N GLY A 99 -32.22 -7.05 6.08
CA GLY A 99 -32.60 -5.69 5.68
C GLY A 99 -31.67 -4.59 6.18
N PHE A 100 -30.42 -4.92 6.51
CA PHE A 100 -29.40 -3.98 6.97
C PHE A 100 -28.18 -4.01 6.03
N GLY A 101 -27.61 -2.85 5.72
CA GLY A 101 -26.33 -2.80 4.98
C GLY A 101 -26.20 -1.72 3.92
N THR A 102 -27.32 -1.20 3.35
CA THR A 102 -27.29 -0.17 2.29
C THR A 102 -27.91 1.18 2.70
N GLN A 103 -28.35 1.32 3.95
CA GLN A 103 -28.85 2.59 4.49
C GLN A 103 -27.71 3.59 4.65
N THR A 104 -27.75 4.66 3.90
CA THR A 104 -26.72 5.72 3.89
C THR A 104 -27.23 7.00 4.57
N GLY A 105 -26.32 7.74 5.19
CA GLY A 105 -26.60 9.05 5.78
C GLY A 105 -27.23 9.01 7.19
N LEU A 106 -27.25 7.86 7.82
CA LEU A 106 -27.74 7.67 9.18
C LEU A 106 -26.59 7.23 10.11
N VAL A 107 -26.73 7.51 11.38
CA VAL A 107 -25.78 7.06 12.42
C VAL A 107 -26.33 5.79 13.03
N ASP A 108 -25.48 4.77 13.15
CA ASP A 108 -25.82 3.48 13.73
C ASP A 108 -24.82 3.06 14.82
N ARG A 109 -25.13 1.94 15.49
CA ARG A 109 -24.29 1.41 16.56
C ARG A 109 -22.95 0.89 16.07
N LEU A 110 -22.85 0.37 14.85
CA LEU A 110 -21.62 -0.19 14.29
C LEU A 110 -20.50 0.85 14.21
N GLN A 111 -20.84 2.12 13.94
CA GLN A 111 -19.85 3.20 13.92
C GLN A 111 -19.17 3.38 15.28
N ALA A 112 -19.95 3.30 16.37
CA ALA A 112 -19.42 3.42 17.73
C ALA A 112 -18.57 2.18 18.10
N GLU A 113 -19.08 0.98 17.80
CA GLU A 113 -18.41 -0.28 18.10
C GLU A 113 -17.06 -0.39 17.33
N LEU A 114 -17.05 -0.04 16.04
CA LEU A 114 -15.82 -0.04 15.27
C LEU A 114 -14.86 1.06 15.73
N ALA A 115 -15.36 2.23 16.12
CA ALA A 115 -14.52 3.31 16.64
C ALA A 115 -13.82 2.89 17.94
N GLU A 116 -14.54 2.28 18.86
CA GLU A 116 -13.98 1.70 20.10
C GLU A 116 -12.92 0.65 19.79
N LEU A 117 -13.21 -0.28 18.88
CA LEU A 117 -12.29 -1.35 18.48
C LEU A 117 -11.00 -0.77 17.86
N VAL A 118 -11.11 0.17 16.92
CA VAL A 118 -9.93 0.82 16.30
C VAL A 118 -9.12 1.56 17.34
N CYS A 119 -9.74 2.39 18.19
CA CYS A 119 -9.03 3.12 19.22
C CYS A 119 -8.29 2.16 20.18
N ARG A 120 -8.93 1.09 20.61
CA ARG A 120 -8.34 0.10 21.52
C ARG A 120 -7.16 -0.63 20.88
N LEU A 121 -7.28 -1.07 19.62
CA LEU A 121 -6.24 -1.82 18.92
C LEU A 121 -5.03 -0.94 18.55
N THR A 122 -5.26 0.35 18.28
CA THR A 122 -4.20 1.26 17.81
C THR A 122 -3.63 2.17 18.89
N GLY A 123 -4.24 2.19 20.09
CA GLY A 123 -3.89 3.13 21.14
C GLY A 123 -4.33 4.58 20.86
N SER A 124 -5.17 4.80 19.86
CA SER A 124 -5.69 6.11 19.51
C SER A 124 -6.82 6.53 20.47
N GLU A 125 -6.97 7.85 20.70
CA GLU A 125 -8.02 8.36 21.60
C GLU A 125 -9.34 8.66 20.87
N ARG A 126 -9.25 9.02 19.57
CA ARG A 126 -10.40 9.34 18.70
C ARG A 126 -10.17 8.82 17.29
N VAL A 127 -11.26 8.58 16.58
CA VAL A 127 -11.25 8.17 15.17
C VAL A 127 -12.37 8.84 14.38
N ARG A 128 -12.11 9.11 13.10
CA ARG A 128 -13.12 9.44 12.09
C ARG A 128 -12.91 8.61 10.84
N PHE A 129 -14.01 8.08 10.30
CA PHE A 129 -14.01 7.25 9.10
C PHE A 129 -14.18 8.10 7.83
N THR A 130 -13.54 7.64 6.77
CA THR A 130 -13.64 8.17 5.41
C THR A 130 -13.84 7.02 4.42
N THR A 131 -14.04 7.33 3.15
CA THR A 131 -14.21 6.32 2.09
C THR A 131 -12.91 5.92 1.41
N SER A 132 -11.82 6.64 1.64
CA SER A 132 -10.53 6.35 0.99
C SER A 132 -9.34 6.91 1.76
N GLY A 133 -8.17 6.32 1.55
CA GLY A 133 -6.92 6.82 2.11
C GLY A 133 -6.58 8.25 1.68
N SER A 134 -6.87 8.62 0.43
CA SER A 134 -6.65 10.00 -0.04
C SER A 134 -7.44 11.04 0.75
N LEU A 135 -8.68 10.73 1.13
CA LEU A 135 -9.46 11.61 2.00
C LEU A 135 -8.90 11.63 3.42
N SER A 136 -8.51 10.47 3.95
CA SER A 136 -7.92 10.40 5.30
C SER A 136 -6.64 11.24 5.39
N THR A 137 -5.72 11.11 4.43
CA THR A 137 -4.48 11.91 4.41
C THR A 137 -4.75 13.40 4.25
N MET A 138 -5.71 13.77 3.41
CA MET A 138 -6.12 15.16 3.26
C MET A 138 -6.60 15.73 4.61
N TYR A 139 -7.49 15.03 5.30
CA TYR A 139 -8.00 15.49 6.59
C TYR A 139 -6.93 15.48 7.69
N ALA A 140 -6.04 14.52 7.73
CA ALA A 140 -4.94 14.51 8.69
C ALA A 140 -4.05 15.74 8.54
N VAL A 141 -3.70 16.13 7.30
CA VAL A 141 -2.95 17.37 7.03
C VAL A 141 -3.73 18.61 7.45
N LEU A 142 -5.02 18.67 7.16
CA LEU A 142 -5.85 19.83 7.56
C LEU A 142 -5.95 19.95 9.08
N LEU A 143 -6.13 18.82 9.79
CA LEU A 143 -6.16 18.79 11.26
C LEU A 143 -4.84 19.29 11.87
N THR A 144 -3.71 18.83 11.35
CA THR A 144 -2.39 19.24 11.88
C THR A 144 -2.10 20.71 11.62
N ARG A 145 -2.43 21.23 10.43
CA ARG A 145 -2.28 22.65 10.11
C ARG A 145 -3.20 23.53 10.96
N SER A 146 -4.44 23.08 11.19
CA SER A 146 -5.39 23.81 12.04
C SER A 146 -4.93 23.85 13.49
N PHE A 147 -4.45 22.71 14.02
CA PHE A 147 -4.00 22.60 15.40
C PHE A 147 -2.73 23.41 15.67
N THR A 148 -1.73 23.32 14.78
CA THR A 148 -0.45 24.03 14.97
C THR A 148 -0.46 25.48 14.53
N GLY A 149 -1.41 25.88 13.70
CA GLY A 149 -1.42 27.20 13.04
C GLY A 149 -0.30 27.39 12.00
N ARG A 150 0.41 26.30 11.64
CA ARG A 150 1.57 26.31 10.74
C ARG A 150 1.20 25.75 9.36
N SER A 151 2.03 26.00 8.35
CA SER A 151 1.67 25.70 6.95
C SER A 151 2.56 24.66 6.26
N VAL A 152 3.83 24.51 6.66
CA VAL A 152 4.77 23.60 6.02
C VAL A 152 4.56 22.18 6.52
N MET A 153 4.53 21.25 5.60
CA MET A 153 4.55 19.82 5.90
C MET A 153 5.77 19.17 5.26
N MET A 154 6.23 18.09 5.88
CA MET A 154 7.33 17.28 5.38
C MET A 154 6.88 15.87 5.12
N LYS A 155 7.37 15.25 4.04
CA LYS A 155 7.16 13.84 3.70
C LYS A 155 8.45 13.20 3.22
N ALA A 156 8.53 11.87 3.24
CA ALA A 156 9.64 11.17 2.60
C ALA A 156 9.43 11.08 1.08
N GLY A 157 10.54 11.18 0.33
CA GLY A 157 10.58 10.90 -1.10
C GLY A 157 10.22 9.42 -1.37
N GLY A 158 9.49 9.18 -2.46
CA GLY A 158 8.94 7.87 -2.80
C GLY A 158 7.70 7.46 -2.00
N GLY A 159 7.30 8.24 -0.98
CA GLY A 159 6.10 7.97 -0.18
C GLY A 159 4.81 8.26 -0.96
N TRP A 160 3.84 7.33 -0.88
CA TRP A 160 2.52 7.48 -1.50
C TRP A 160 1.42 7.63 -0.45
N HIS A 161 0.86 8.83 -0.39
CA HIS A 161 -0.18 9.18 0.58
C HIS A 161 -1.54 9.48 -0.08
N GLY A 162 -1.83 8.79 -1.18
CA GLY A 162 -3.05 8.99 -1.96
C GLY A 162 -2.97 10.15 -2.95
N ALA A 163 -3.87 10.13 -3.94
CA ALA A 163 -3.93 11.13 -5.01
C ALA A 163 -4.64 12.42 -4.55
N GLN A 164 -4.19 13.01 -3.44
CA GLN A 164 -4.69 14.29 -2.95
C GLN A 164 -3.66 15.40 -3.21
N PRO A 165 -4.11 16.61 -3.57
CA PRO A 165 -3.25 17.67 -4.12
C PRO A 165 -2.02 18.03 -3.29
N MET A 166 -2.13 18.00 -1.96
CA MET A 166 -1.05 18.44 -1.06
C MET A 166 0.10 17.41 -0.92
N LEU A 167 -0.02 16.19 -1.48
CA LEU A 167 0.97 15.12 -1.28
C LEU A 167 1.49 14.49 -2.58
N LEU A 168 1.16 15.10 -3.73
CA LEU A 168 1.63 14.64 -5.06
C LEU A 168 2.98 15.25 -5.48
N LYS A 169 3.80 15.70 -4.52
CA LYS A 169 5.20 16.10 -4.77
C LYS A 169 6.13 15.00 -4.29
N GLY A 170 7.13 14.63 -5.12
CA GLY A 170 8.18 13.67 -4.77
C GLY A 170 7.67 12.25 -4.54
N VAL A 171 6.66 11.81 -5.28
CA VAL A 171 6.18 10.41 -5.26
C VAL A 171 7.10 9.53 -6.10
N GLY A 172 7.42 9.95 -7.33
CA GLY A 172 8.36 9.27 -8.18
C GLY A 172 9.81 9.68 -7.89
N TYR A 173 10.76 8.78 -8.18
CA TYR A 173 12.19 9.08 -8.13
C TYR A 173 12.62 9.82 -9.40
N ARG A 174 12.41 11.14 -9.43
CA ARG A 174 12.81 12.01 -10.54
C ARG A 174 13.32 13.33 -9.98
N ASN A 175 14.39 13.85 -10.59
CA ASN A 175 14.96 15.18 -10.27
C ASN A 175 15.09 15.46 -8.75
N GLY A 176 15.50 14.47 -7.97
CA GLY A 176 15.68 14.60 -6.53
C GLY A 176 14.38 14.86 -5.76
N TYR A 177 13.24 14.35 -6.27
CA TYR A 177 11.90 14.53 -5.69
C TYR A 177 11.29 15.94 -5.78
N GLU A 178 11.84 16.82 -6.57
CA GLU A 178 11.28 18.17 -6.76
C GLU A 178 10.07 18.20 -7.72
N GLU A 179 9.86 17.14 -8.48
CA GLU A 179 8.72 17.05 -9.41
C GLU A 179 7.40 16.86 -8.69
N VAL A 180 6.37 17.46 -9.28
CA VAL A 180 4.97 17.24 -8.89
C VAL A 180 4.39 16.20 -9.83
N ASP A 181 3.91 15.09 -9.26
CA ASP A 181 3.46 13.92 -10.02
C ASP A 181 2.05 14.06 -10.63
N SER A 182 1.60 15.29 -10.82
CA SER A 182 0.33 15.60 -11.48
C SER A 182 0.33 17.00 -12.09
N LYS A 183 -0.25 17.12 -13.28
CA LYS A 183 -0.58 18.44 -13.86
C LYS A 183 -1.85 18.99 -13.22
N GLY A 184 -2.04 20.32 -13.32
CA GLY A 184 -3.24 21.02 -12.84
C GLY A 184 -3.19 21.40 -11.35
N LEU A 185 -2.08 21.21 -10.68
CA LEU A 185 -1.90 21.68 -9.30
C LEU A 185 -1.26 23.08 -9.29
N PRO A 186 -1.86 24.05 -8.61
CA PRO A 186 -1.21 25.35 -8.38
C PRO A 186 0.01 25.19 -7.49
N THR A 187 1.09 25.92 -7.79
CA THR A 187 2.35 25.89 -7.02
C THR A 187 2.13 26.23 -5.54
N ALA A 188 1.18 27.10 -5.22
CA ALA A 188 0.82 27.43 -3.85
C ALA A 188 0.44 26.22 -2.97
N LEU A 189 0.00 25.10 -3.56
CA LEU A 189 -0.28 23.86 -2.83
C LEU A 189 0.99 23.04 -2.58
N THR A 190 1.99 23.11 -3.48
CA THR A 190 3.20 22.29 -3.44
C THR A 190 4.40 23.00 -2.82
N ASP A 191 4.41 24.37 -2.81
CA ASP A 191 5.51 25.16 -2.25
C ASP A 191 5.64 25.01 -0.72
N ARG A 192 4.59 24.53 -0.05
CA ARG A 192 4.58 24.25 1.39
C ARG A 192 4.86 22.77 1.73
N ILE A 193 5.40 22.02 0.76
CA ILE A 193 5.76 20.62 0.92
C ILE A 193 7.27 20.46 0.79
N VAL A 194 7.90 20.03 1.86
CA VAL A 194 9.31 19.64 1.88
C VAL A 194 9.42 18.13 1.73
N VAL A 195 10.25 17.68 0.80
CA VAL A 195 10.51 16.25 0.58
C VAL A 195 11.89 15.94 1.13
N THR A 196 11.92 15.08 2.14
CA THR A 196 13.18 14.58 2.75
C THR A 196 13.53 13.21 2.21
N ARG A 197 14.72 12.69 2.53
CA ARG A 197 15.13 11.33 2.17
C ARG A 197 14.65 10.31 3.20
N PHE A 198 14.18 9.18 2.72
CA PHE A 198 13.80 8.07 3.58
C PHE A 198 15.05 7.32 4.07
N ASN A 199 15.04 6.92 5.34
CA ASN A 199 16.17 6.24 6.00
C ASN A 199 17.49 7.02 5.98
N ASP A 200 17.42 8.35 5.94
CA ASP A 200 18.56 9.27 6.08
C ASP A 200 18.32 10.19 7.31
N PRO A 201 18.74 9.76 8.51
CA PRO A 201 18.51 10.52 9.74
C PRO A 201 19.16 11.92 9.72
N GLN A 202 20.35 12.04 9.11
CA GLN A 202 21.04 13.33 9.04
C GLN A 202 20.27 14.30 8.14
N ARG A 203 19.86 13.84 6.97
CA ARG A 203 19.08 14.66 6.04
C ARG A 203 17.72 15.07 6.63
N LEU A 204 17.05 14.17 7.33
CA LEU A 204 15.80 14.50 8.04
C LEU A 204 16.02 15.62 9.07
N ALA A 205 17.09 15.53 9.88
CA ALA A 205 17.40 16.54 10.88
C ALA A 205 17.73 17.90 10.26
N ASP A 206 18.51 17.93 9.17
CA ASP A 206 18.89 19.14 8.45
C ASP A 206 17.66 19.81 7.80
N ASP A 207 16.79 19.03 7.17
CA ASP A 207 15.55 19.54 6.54
C ASP A 207 14.60 20.11 7.61
N VAL A 208 14.41 19.44 8.76
CA VAL A 208 13.61 19.97 9.87
C VAL A 208 14.22 21.25 10.44
N ALA A 209 15.55 21.32 10.55
CA ALA A 209 16.22 22.53 11.02
C ALA A 209 16.01 23.71 10.04
N SER A 210 16.04 23.45 8.75
CA SER A 210 15.86 24.48 7.72
C SER A 210 14.44 25.02 7.67
N VAL A 211 13.43 24.18 7.91
CA VAL A 211 12.01 24.59 7.99
C VAL A 211 11.72 25.38 9.28
N GLY A 212 12.35 25.00 10.36
CA GLY A 212 12.19 25.66 11.66
C GLY A 212 10.77 25.62 12.19
N ASP A 213 10.27 26.76 12.67
CA ASP A 213 8.98 26.87 13.35
C ASP A 213 7.76 26.88 12.39
N GLU A 214 7.98 26.90 11.07
CA GLU A 214 6.92 26.76 10.09
C GLU A 214 6.40 25.33 9.91
N LEU A 215 7.11 24.33 10.47
CA LEU A 215 6.77 22.91 10.34
C LEU A 215 5.49 22.57 11.10
N ALA A 216 4.43 22.25 10.36
CA ALA A 216 3.16 21.79 10.93
C ALA A 216 3.21 20.29 11.27
N CYS A 217 3.71 19.49 10.35
CA CYS A 217 3.79 18.04 10.53
C CYS A 217 4.85 17.37 9.65
N ILE A 218 5.24 16.16 10.08
CA ILE A 218 5.94 15.17 9.26
C ILE A 218 4.96 14.03 9.02
N ILE A 219 4.78 13.60 7.75
CA ILE A 219 4.02 12.40 7.39
C ILE A 219 4.96 11.35 6.82
N LEU A 220 4.93 10.14 7.39
CA LEU A 220 5.78 9.01 7.01
C LEU A 220 4.95 7.72 6.94
N GLU A 221 5.30 6.83 6.01
CA GLU A 221 4.92 5.43 6.08
C GLU A 221 5.95 4.69 6.95
N PRO A 222 5.56 3.84 7.92
CA PRO A 222 6.53 2.99 8.65
C PRO A 222 7.25 1.99 7.75
N MET A 223 6.67 1.68 6.60
CA MET A 223 7.27 0.99 5.47
C MET A 223 6.77 1.67 4.19
N LEU A 224 7.68 2.17 3.37
CA LEU A 224 7.33 2.74 2.07
C LEU A 224 6.75 1.67 1.17
N GLY A 225 5.43 1.69 0.95
CA GLY A 225 4.76 0.71 0.11
C GLY A 225 5.12 0.88 -1.36
N ALA A 226 4.66 1.95 -1.98
CA ALA A 226 4.94 2.25 -3.40
C ALA A 226 6.43 2.52 -3.67
N GLY A 227 7.16 3.00 -2.67
CA GLY A 227 8.60 3.26 -2.73
C GLY A 227 9.48 2.02 -2.74
N GLY A 228 8.92 0.81 -2.84
CA GLY A 228 9.69 -0.44 -2.96
C GLY A 228 9.54 -1.40 -1.79
N ALA A 229 8.49 -1.30 -0.97
CA ALA A 229 8.30 -2.07 0.25
C ALA A 229 9.51 -2.00 1.20
N ILE A 230 10.03 -0.79 1.42
CA ILE A 230 11.22 -0.56 2.24
C ILE A 230 10.79 -0.14 3.64
N PRO A 231 11.15 -0.90 4.71
CA PRO A 231 10.88 -0.51 6.08
C PRO A 231 11.71 0.70 6.50
N ALA A 232 11.14 1.53 7.36
CA ALA A 232 11.91 2.53 8.07
C ALA A 232 12.93 1.84 9.00
N THR A 233 14.10 2.45 9.20
CA THR A 233 14.97 2.05 10.30
C THR A 233 14.39 2.53 11.63
N VAL A 234 14.67 1.80 12.70
CA VAL A 234 14.24 2.17 14.07
C VAL A 234 14.76 3.57 14.43
N GLU A 235 16.02 3.86 14.09
CA GLU A 235 16.63 5.15 14.29
C GLU A 235 15.88 6.27 13.57
N TYR A 236 15.58 6.09 12.28
CA TYR A 236 14.92 7.11 11.45
C TYR A 236 13.53 7.46 11.96
N LEU A 237 12.71 6.45 12.29
CA LEU A 237 11.34 6.70 12.73
C LEU A 237 11.27 7.31 14.13
N ARG A 238 12.15 6.89 15.04
CA ARG A 238 12.27 7.50 16.38
C ARG A 238 12.78 8.93 16.32
N LEU A 239 13.78 9.20 15.47
CA LEU A 239 14.26 10.56 15.25
C LEU A 239 13.14 11.47 14.71
N ALA A 240 12.31 10.98 13.79
CA ALA A 240 11.17 11.76 13.29
C ALA A 240 10.22 12.16 14.44
N ARG A 241 9.93 11.24 15.39
CA ARG A 241 9.12 11.56 16.58
C ARG A 241 9.80 12.61 17.45
N GLU A 242 11.08 12.44 17.78
CA GLU A 242 11.83 13.40 18.59
C GLU A 242 11.90 14.79 17.95
N LEU A 243 12.08 14.85 16.63
CA LEU A 243 12.14 16.13 15.92
C LEU A 243 10.78 16.85 15.96
N CYS A 244 9.67 16.10 15.78
CA CYS A 244 8.33 16.65 15.95
C CYS A 244 8.14 17.21 17.37
N ASP A 245 8.49 16.45 18.40
CA ASP A 245 8.35 16.87 19.81
C ASP A 245 9.14 18.15 20.10
N ARG A 246 10.40 18.20 19.66
CA ARG A 246 11.27 19.39 19.87
C ARG A 246 10.78 20.65 19.17
N ARG A 247 10.08 20.50 18.02
CA ARG A 247 9.56 21.62 17.21
C ARG A 247 8.11 21.96 17.53
N GLY A 248 7.40 21.16 18.33
CA GLY A 248 5.97 21.26 18.52
C GLY A 248 5.22 21.07 17.20
N ALA A 249 5.79 20.29 16.28
CA ALA A 249 5.15 19.77 15.08
C ALA A 249 4.47 18.44 15.37
N LEU A 250 3.58 17.97 14.48
CA LEU A 250 2.88 16.71 14.66
C LEU A 250 3.46 15.61 13.77
N LEU A 251 3.52 14.39 14.28
CA LEU A 251 3.87 13.21 13.50
C LEU A 251 2.60 12.50 13.02
N ILE A 252 2.49 12.32 11.70
CA ILE A 252 1.46 11.49 11.08
C ILE A 252 2.12 10.21 10.60
N LEU A 253 1.63 9.04 11.04
CA LEU A 253 2.01 7.77 10.44
C LEU A 253 0.93 7.32 9.44
N ASP A 254 1.35 7.15 8.20
CA ASP A 254 0.51 6.54 7.18
C ASP A 254 0.63 5.01 7.26
N GLU A 255 -0.29 4.43 7.99
CA GLU A 255 -0.43 2.98 8.22
C GLU A 255 -1.38 2.33 7.19
N MET A 256 -1.52 2.94 6.02
CA MET A 256 -2.47 2.47 5.00
C MET A 256 -2.16 1.03 4.54
N ILE A 257 -0.87 0.68 4.42
CA ILE A 257 -0.43 -0.68 4.06
C ILE A 257 -0.11 -1.50 5.29
N THR A 258 0.48 -0.88 6.29
CA THR A 258 1.07 -1.55 7.46
C THR A 258 0.07 -1.81 8.58
N GLY A 259 -0.96 -0.99 8.70
CA GLY A 259 -1.99 -1.15 9.73
C GLY A 259 -2.71 -2.49 9.64
N PHE A 260 -2.82 -3.16 10.78
CA PHE A 260 -3.44 -4.48 10.97
C PHE A 260 -2.82 -5.63 10.16
N ARG A 261 -1.62 -5.43 9.62
CA ARG A 261 -0.90 -6.43 8.81
C ARG A 261 0.16 -7.19 9.58
N PHE A 262 0.84 -6.55 10.51
CA PHE A 262 1.96 -7.12 11.29
C PHE A 262 1.53 -7.58 12.67
N HIS A 263 0.53 -6.93 13.22
CA HIS A 263 -0.15 -7.24 14.47
C HIS A 263 -1.54 -6.55 14.47
N PRO A 264 -2.40 -6.76 15.50
CA PRO A 264 -3.72 -6.10 15.56
C PRO A 264 -3.64 -4.60 15.86
N GLY A 265 -2.81 -3.85 15.14
CA GLY A 265 -2.60 -2.41 15.33
C GLY A 265 -1.75 -1.82 14.24
N GLY A 266 -1.14 -0.66 14.48
CA GLY A 266 -0.20 0.00 13.56
C GLY A 266 1.24 -0.49 13.73
N LEU A 267 2.00 -0.56 12.63
CA LEU A 267 3.41 -0.97 12.66
C LEU A 267 4.27 0.00 13.50
N GLY A 268 3.92 1.30 13.55
CA GLY A 268 4.60 2.28 14.39
C GLY A 268 4.70 1.88 15.86
N ALA A 269 3.72 1.15 16.39
CA ALA A 269 3.75 0.64 17.75
C ALA A 269 4.91 -0.34 18.00
N LEU A 270 5.23 -1.19 17.01
CA LEU A 270 6.36 -2.12 17.10
C LEU A 270 7.71 -1.40 17.05
N TYR A 271 7.78 -0.23 16.42
CA TYR A 271 8.95 0.67 16.50
C TYR A 271 9.07 1.40 17.83
N GLY A 272 8.06 1.30 18.70
CA GLY A 272 7.95 2.09 19.92
C GLY A 272 7.69 3.58 19.65
N VAL A 273 7.02 3.89 18.54
CA VAL A 273 6.70 5.26 18.12
C VAL A 273 5.19 5.46 18.15
N THR A 274 4.75 6.43 18.96
CA THR A 274 3.33 6.85 19.02
C THR A 274 3.17 8.10 18.17
N PRO A 275 2.38 8.05 17.07
CA PRO A 275 2.08 9.23 16.27
C PRO A 275 1.04 10.13 16.95
N ASP A 276 0.98 11.41 16.55
CA ASP A 276 -0.13 12.29 16.92
C ASP A 276 -1.40 11.92 16.16
N LEU A 277 -1.26 11.59 14.88
CA LEU A 277 -2.32 11.02 14.03
C LEU A 277 -1.78 9.81 13.26
N ALA A 278 -2.62 8.83 13.06
CA ALA A 278 -2.37 7.72 12.14
C ALA A 278 -3.51 7.56 11.13
N ILE A 279 -3.17 7.02 9.96
CA ILE A 279 -4.12 6.82 8.86
C ILE A 279 -4.20 5.34 8.57
N TYR A 280 -5.40 4.78 8.63
CA TYR A 280 -5.68 3.37 8.39
C TYR A 280 -6.63 3.18 7.21
N GLY A 281 -6.50 2.07 6.52
CA GLY A 281 -7.36 1.66 5.41
C GLY A 281 -6.97 0.27 4.93
N LYS A 282 -7.20 -0.04 3.66
CA LYS A 282 -6.85 -1.36 3.08
C LYS A 282 -7.30 -2.52 3.98
N ALA A 283 -6.38 -3.14 4.75
CA ALA A 283 -6.70 -4.24 5.65
C ALA A 283 -7.83 -3.89 6.65
N LEU A 284 -7.90 -2.65 7.15
CA LEU A 284 -8.99 -2.17 8.00
C LEU A 284 -10.37 -2.56 7.44
N GLY A 285 -10.55 -2.46 6.13
CA GLY A 285 -11.85 -2.62 5.49
C GLY A 285 -12.33 -4.08 5.35
N GLY A 286 -11.46 -5.07 5.54
CA GLY A 286 -11.81 -6.47 5.28
C GLY A 286 -12.31 -6.74 3.86
N GLY A 287 -11.87 -5.94 2.87
CA GLY A 287 -12.28 -5.96 1.47
C GLY A 287 -13.32 -4.90 1.08
N MET A 288 -13.92 -4.19 2.05
CA MET A 288 -14.87 -3.10 1.80
C MET A 288 -14.19 -1.72 1.84
N PRO A 289 -14.72 -0.71 1.11
CA PRO A 289 -14.13 0.62 1.04
C PRO A 289 -14.34 1.39 2.36
N VAL A 290 -13.31 1.49 3.15
CA VAL A 290 -13.22 2.31 4.35
C VAL A 290 -11.78 2.70 4.63
N ALA A 291 -11.59 3.91 5.15
CA ALA A 291 -10.37 4.37 5.75
C ALA A 291 -10.67 5.20 6.99
N ALA A 292 -9.66 5.53 7.77
CA ALA A 292 -9.82 6.26 9.01
C ALA A 292 -8.64 7.18 9.27
N VAL A 293 -8.91 8.30 9.96
CA VAL A 293 -7.92 9.10 10.68
C VAL A 293 -8.17 8.83 12.15
N ALA A 294 -7.13 8.42 12.88
CA ALA A 294 -7.20 8.15 14.31
C ALA A 294 -5.99 8.79 15.02
N GLY A 295 -6.14 9.16 16.29
CA GLY A 295 -5.04 9.74 17.06
C GLY A 295 -5.50 10.51 18.28
N ARG A 296 -4.72 11.52 18.64
CA ARG A 296 -4.92 12.37 19.82
C ARG A 296 -6.27 13.10 19.78
N ALA A 297 -6.93 13.11 20.93
CA ALA A 297 -8.25 13.73 21.05
C ALA A 297 -8.23 15.23 20.75
N ASP A 298 -7.25 15.96 21.28
CA ASP A 298 -7.13 17.41 21.10
C ASP A 298 -6.91 17.81 19.63
N VAL A 299 -6.15 17.02 18.86
CA VAL A 299 -5.95 17.25 17.41
C VAL A 299 -7.22 16.89 16.63
N MET A 300 -7.87 15.77 16.94
CA MET A 300 -9.08 15.33 16.28
C MET A 300 -10.28 16.28 16.53
N GLU A 301 -10.31 16.93 17.69
CA GLU A 301 -11.34 17.92 18.05
C GLU A 301 -11.27 19.21 17.23
N GLU A 302 -10.22 19.45 16.45
CA GLU A 302 -10.24 20.54 15.44
C GLU A 302 -11.40 20.40 14.43
N ALA A 303 -11.89 19.17 14.23
CA ALA A 303 -13.11 18.89 13.46
C ALA A 303 -14.37 18.78 14.34
N GLY A 304 -14.26 19.01 15.64
CA GLY A 304 -15.34 18.87 16.63
C GLY A 304 -16.20 20.11 16.79
N ALA A 305 -17.40 19.92 17.34
CA ALA A 305 -18.30 21.03 17.62
C ALA A 305 -17.76 21.95 18.73
N SER A 306 -16.99 21.41 19.68
CA SER A 306 -16.38 22.14 20.80
C SER A 306 -15.42 23.25 20.36
N THR A 307 -14.76 23.06 19.22
CA THR A 307 -13.84 24.06 18.62
C THR A 307 -14.49 24.90 17.53
N GLY A 308 -15.80 24.77 17.31
CA GLY A 308 -16.51 25.43 16.22
C GLY A 308 -16.24 24.82 14.84
N ARG A 309 -15.75 23.56 14.80
CA ARG A 309 -15.46 22.82 13.56
C ARG A 309 -14.49 23.57 12.65
N ARG A 310 -13.33 23.92 13.16
CA ARG A 310 -12.27 24.62 12.40
C ARG A 310 -11.89 23.87 11.13
N VAL A 311 -11.94 22.52 11.17
CA VAL A 311 -11.77 21.67 9.99
C VAL A 311 -13.13 21.10 9.59
N ALA A 312 -13.57 21.35 8.36
CA ALA A 312 -14.81 20.81 7.78
C ALA A 312 -14.61 19.34 7.38
N PHE A 313 -14.57 18.46 8.36
CA PHE A 313 -14.38 17.01 8.16
C PHE A 313 -15.74 16.34 7.91
N SER A 314 -16.11 16.10 6.66
CA SER A 314 -17.37 15.43 6.29
C SER A 314 -17.18 13.95 5.91
N GLY A 315 -15.98 13.53 5.51
CA GLY A 315 -15.64 12.15 5.20
C GLY A 315 -16.21 11.60 3.89
N GLY A 316 -17.14 12.30 3.24
CA GLY A 316 -17.87 11.86 2.05
C GLY A 316 -19.22 11.20 2.39
N THR A 317 -20.14 11.15 1.41
CA THR A 317 -21.51 10.61 1.57
C THR A 317 -21.51 9.17 2.11
N TYR A 318 -20.56 8.36 1.69
CA TYR A 318 -20.45 6.94 2.08
C TYR A 318 -19.47 6.71 3.25
N SER A 319 -19.01 7.75 3.92
CA SER A 319 -18.23 7.58 5.15
C SER A 319 -19.06 6.85 6.20
N ALA A 320 -18.42 5.92 6.90
CA ALA A 320 -19.08 5.06 7.87
C ALA A 320 -20.30 4.29 7.27
N HIS A 321 -20.20 3.85 6.02
CA HIS A 321 -21.23 3.03 5.38
C HIS A 321 -21.45 1.71 6.16
N PRO A 322 -22.68 1.31 6.49
CA PRO A 322 -22.95 0.19 7.38
C PRO A 322 -22.29 -1.13 6.97
N SER A 323 -22.32 -1.48 5.67
CA SER A 323 -21.62 -2.69 5.17
C SER A 323 -20.12 -2.62 5.40
N SER A 324 -19.50 -1.44 5.19
CA SER A 324 -18.08 -1.24 5.43
C SER A 324 -17.74 -1.29 6.93
N MET A 325 -18.59 -0.71 7.78
CA MET A 325 -18.40 -0.77 9.23
C MET A 325 -18.53 -2.21 9.76
N LEU A 326 -19.52 -2.96 9.27
CA LEU A 326 -19.70 -4.37 9.64
C LEU A 326 -18.51 -5.21 9.19
N ALA A 327 -18.11 -5.09 7.92
CA ALA A 327 -16.97 -5.82 7.38
C ALA A 327 -15.68 -5.55 8.16
N ALA A 328 -15.37 -4.26 8.39
CA ALA A 328 -14.21 -3.85 9.17
C ALA A 328 -14.24 -4.39 10.59
N LYS A 329 -15.40 -4.31 11.26
CA LYS A 329 -15.57 -4.79 12.64
C LYS A 329 -15.31 -6.29 12.76
N VAL A 330 -16.03 -7.11 12.00
CA VAL A 330 -15.87 -8.58 12.09
C VAL A 330 -14.48 -9.03 11.65
N PHE A 331 -13.88 -8.32 10.71
CA PHE A 331 -12.52 -8.59 10.26
C PHE A 331 -11.48 -8.28 11.34
N LEU A 332 -11.55 -7.12 11.98
CA LEU A 332 -10.61 -6.73 13.05
C LEU A 332 -10.79 -7.58 14.30
N GLU A 333 -12.02 -7.91 14.68
CA GLU A 333 -12.30 -8.85 15.78
C GLU A 333 -11.69 -10.24 15.49
N HIS A 334 -11.78 -10.71 14.24
CA HIS A 334 -11.14 -11.96 13.85
C HIS A 334 -9.62 -11.87 13.94
N LEU A 335 -9.00 -10.79 13.46
CA LEU A 335 -7.55 -10.60 13.55
C LEU A 335 -7.06 -10.53 14.99
N GLU A 336 -7.82 -9.90 15.88
CA GLU A 336 -7.50 -9.82 17.30
C GLU A 336 -7.56 -11.19 17.98
N VAL A 337 -8.69 -11.90 17.82
CA VAL A 337 -8.90 -13.21 18.42
C VAL A 337 -7.91 -14.25 17.89
N LYS A 338 -7.56 -14.16 16.62
CA LYS A 338 -6.66 -15.11 15.93
C LYS A 338 -5.24 -14.59 15.75
N ALA A 339 -4.84 -13.56 16.47
CA ALA A 339 -3.54 -12.91 16.30
C ALA A 339 -2.37 -13.90 16.35
N GLY A 340 -2.38 -14.85 17.30
CA GLY A 340 -1.33 -15.86 17.45
C GLY A 340 -1.25 -16.89 16.32
N GLU A 341 -2.28 -16.96 15.45
CA GLU A 341 -2.30 -17.85 14.28
C GLU A 341 -2.04 -17.06 12.99
N VAL A 342 -2.70 -15.90 12.83
CA VAL A 342 -2.70 -15.10 11.61
C VAL A 342 -1.32 -14.51 11.32
N TYR A 343 -0.75 -13.79 12.28
CA TYR A 343 0.48 -13.02 12.03
C TYR A 343 1.72 -13.91 11.85
N PRO A 344 1.95 -14.97 12.66
CA PRO A 344 3.05 -15.90 12.41
C PRO A 344 2.91 -16.61 11.05
N ARG A 345 1.67 -16.96 10.64
CA ARG A 345 1.42 -17.57 9.34
C ARG A 345 1.73 -16.60 8.18
N LEU A 346 1.29 -15.33 8.27
CA LEU A 346 1.60 -14.30 7.28
C LEU A 346 3.12 -14.09 7.14
N ALA A 347 3.83 -14.03 8.26
CA ALA A 347 5.28 -13.88 8.30
C ALA A 347 5.99 -15.07 7.63
N ALA A 348 5.59 -16.29 7.98
CA ALA A 348 6.19 -17.51 7.44
C ALA A 348 5.96 -17.64 5.92
N ILE A 349 4.72 -17.43 5.45
CA ILE A 349 4.40 -17.49 4.01
C ILE A 349 5.15 -16.39 3.26
N GLY A 350 5.17 -15.16 3.78
CA GLY A 350 5.87 -14.05 3.15
C GLY A 350 7.38 -14.29 3.03
N ALA A 351 8.02 -14.84 4.07
CA ALA A 351 9.43 -15.21 4.03
C ALA A 351 9.70 -16.32 2.98
N ALA A 352 8.86 -17.36 2.97
CA ALA A 352 8.98 -18.45 2.01
C ALA A 352 8.79 -17.98 0.55
N MET A 353 7.83 -17.08 0.30
CA MET A 353 7.63 -16.50 -1.04
C MET A 353 8.82 -15.66 -1.49
N ARG A 354 9.41 -14.84 -0.60
CA ARG A 354 10.62 -14.05 -0.95
C ARG A 354 11.79 -14.98 -1.30
N SER A 355 12.09 -15.98 -0.48
CA SER A 355 13.14 -16.96 -0.76
C SER A 355 12.88 -17.69 -2.07
N ALA A 356 11.67 -18.20 -2.28
CA ALA A 356 11.30 -18.93 -3.49
C ALA A 356 11.49 -18.08 -4.78
N CYS A 357 11.19 -16.80 -4.72
CA CYS A 357 11.44 -15.87 -5.83
C CYS A 357 12.94 -15.70 -6.08
N GLU A 358 13.72 -15.38 -5.04
CA GLU A 358 15.16 -15.14 -5.16
C GLU A 358 15.89 -16.38 -5.68
N ASP A 359 15.59 -17.56 -5.11
CA ASP A 359 16.18 -18.82 -5.50
C ASP A 359 15.87 -19.19 -6.96
N ALA A 360 14.60 -19.03 -7.37
CA ALA A 360 14.17 -19.32 -8.74
C ALA A 360 14.87 -18.44 -9.80
N PHE A 361 15.09 -17.16 -9.51
CA PHE A 361 15.84 -16.28 -10.39
C PHE A 361 17.34 -16.58 -10.38
N ALA A 362 17.91 -16.91 -9.21
CA ALA A 362 19.32 -17.26 -9.08
C ALA A 362 19.67 -18.55 -9.86
N GLU A 363 18.78 -19.57 -9.87
CA GLU A 363 18.95 -20.80 -10.66
C GLU A 363 19.15 -20.52 -12.16
N ALA A 364 18.55 -19.46 -12.69
CA ALA A 364 18.71 -19.03 -14.08
C ALA A 364 19.83 -17.98 -14.28
N GLY A 365 20.61 -17.69 -13.25
CA GLY A 365 21.72 -16.72 -13.30
C GLY A 365 21.25 -15.26 -13.35
N VAL A 366 20.03 -14.96 -12.90
CA VAL A 366 19.46 -13.62 -12.80
C VAL A 366 19.46 -13.19 -11.33
N LEU A 367 20.25 -12.17 -11.00
CA LEU A 367 20.26 -11.63 -9.63
C LEU A 367 18.93 -10.94 -9.34
N ALA A 368 18.20 -11.46 -8.37
CA ALA A 368 16.98 -10.86 -7.81
C ALA A 368 17.13 -10.73 -6.30
N ARG A 369 16.54 -9.67 -5.74
CA ARG A 369 16.45 -9.45 -4.30
C ARG A 369 15.05 -8.94 -3.95
N CYS A 370 14.46 -9.51 -2.93
CA CYS A 370 13.17 -9.09 -2.40
C CYS A 370 13.34 -8.09 -1.28
N THR A 371 12.62 -6.98 -1.36
CA THR A 371 12.35 -6.11 -0.22
C THR A 371 10.99 -6.50 0.40
N GLY A 372 10.63 -5.89 1.53
CA GLY A 372 9.38 -6.17 2.25
C GLY A 372 9.59 -6.91 3.58
N ALA A 373 10.78 -7.41 3.88
CA ALA A 373 11.15 -7.87 5.22
C ALA A 373 11.31 -6.69 6.19
N VAL A 374 11.14 -6.92 7.48
CA VAL A 374 11.36 -5.92 8.56
C VAL A 374 12.35 -6.52 9.54
N ASP A 375 13.64 -6.46 9.17
CA ASP A 375 14.70 -7.19 9.86
C ASP A 375 15.06 -6.61 11.23
N GLU A 376 14.79 -5.31 11.47
CA GLU A 376 15.04 -4.67 12.76
C GLU A 376 13.96 -4.95 13.80
N LEU A 377 12.84 -5.57 13.41
CA LEU A 377 11.72 -5.91 14.27
C LEU A 377 11.44 -7.42 14.23
N ASP A 378 11.23 -8.02 15.38
CA ASP A 378 10.86 -9.45 15.49
C ASP A 378 9.36 -9.66 15.22
N CYS A 379 8.90 -9.31 14.01
CA CYS A 379 7.48 -9.45 13.64
C CYS A 379 7.26 -10.22 12.33
N GLY A 380 8.29 -10.38 11.51
CA GLY A 380 8.18 -10.91 10.16
C GLY A 380 7.34 -10.02 9.23
N SER A 381 7.14 -10.43 7.99
CA SER A 381 6.36 -9.65 7.01
C SER A 381 5.73 -10.52 5.95
N SER A 382 4.50 -10.19 5.56
CA SER A 382 3.79 -10.79 4.43
C SER A 382 4.06 -10.10 3.10
N LEU A 383 4.79 -8.98 3.09
CA LEU A 383 5.03 -8.18 1.90
C LEU A 383 6.27 -8.66 1.14
N LEU A 384 6.24 -8.46 -0.17
CA LEU A 384 7.38 -8.70 -1.05
C LEU A 384 7.38 -7.72 -2.22
N THR A 385 8.58 -7.32 -2.64
CA THR A 385 8.78 -6.61 -3.91
C THR A 385 10.05 -7.13 -4.53
N LEU A 386 9.95 -7.64 -5.77
CA LEU A 386 11.13 -8.10 -6.51
C LEU A 386 11.89 -6.92 -7.10
N ASN A 387 13.19 -6.92 -6.89
CA ASN A 387 14.13 -5.96 -7.45
C ASN A 387 15.28 -6.72 -8.12
N PHE A 388 15.90 -6.11 -9.10
CA PHE A 388 16.95 -6.72 -9.92
C PHE A 388 18.21 -5.84 -9.90
N PRO A 389 18.97 -5.83 -8.79
CA PRO A 389 20.22 -5.08 -8.73
C PRO A 389 21.25 -5.67 -9.69
N TYR A 390 22.17 -4.82 -10.20
CA TYR A 390 23.27 -5.27 -11.05
C TYR A 390 24.45 -5.83 -10.26
N ASP A 391 24.51 -5.51 -8.95
CA ASP A 391 25.58 -5.94 -8.06
C ASP A 391 24.99 -6.52 -6.78
N GLU A 392 25.59 -7.63 -6.29
CA GLU A 392 25.16 -8.32 -5.06
C GLU A 392 25.30 -7.42 -3.81
N ASP A 393 26.24 -6.50 -3.81
CA ASP A 393 26.50 -5.58 -2.70
C ASP A 393 25.52 -4.38 -2.67
N THR A 394 24.65 -4.25 -3.68
CA THR A 394 23.67 -3.16 -3.73
C THR A 394 22.66 -3.28 -2.59
N ARG A 395 22.65 -2.29 -1.68
CA ARG A 395 21.73 -2.24 -0.55
C ARG A 395 20.42 -1.57 -0.93
N LEU A 396 19.32 -2.30 -0.88
CA LEU A 396 17.97 -1.84 -1.25
C LEU A 396 17.24 -1.22 -0.05
N THR A 397 17.81 -0.20 0.56
CA THR A 397 17.32 0.42 1.81
C THR A 397 16.65 1.78 1.60
N THR A 398 16.68 2.30 0.38
CA THR A 398 16.05 3.58 0.02
C THR A 398 15.39 3.50 -1.35
N PRO A 399 14.34 4.32 -1.63
CA PRO A 399 13.73 4.39 -2.96
C PRO A 399 14.73 4.79 -4.04
N GLU A 400 15.68 5.67 -3.71
CA GLU A 400 16.72 6.10 -4.63
C GLU A 400 17.50 4.91 -5.19
N THR A 401 17.88 3.96 -4.36
CA THR A 401 18.60 2.76 -4.80
C THR A 401 17.73 1.86 -5.66
N VAL A 402 16.50 1.64 -5.24
CA VAL A 402 15.57 0.69 -5.90
C VAL A 402 15.14 1.17 -7.29
N PHE A 403 15.04 2.48 -7.50
CA PHE A 403 14.58 3.08 -8.75
C PHE A 403 15.71 3.69 -9.60
N ASP A 404 16.97 3.58 -9.17
CA ASP A 404 18.11 4.05 -9.97
C ASP A 404 18.44 3.05 -11.08
N PRO A 405 18.28 3.44 -12.36
CA PRO A 405 18.56 2.55 -13.49
C PRO A 405 20.05 2.22 -13.65
N THR A 406 20.94 2.89 -12.93
CA THR A 406 22.36 2.56 -12.89
C THR A 406 22.71 1.49 -11.87
N LEU A 407 21.83 1.26 -10.88
CA LEU A 407 21.99 0.29 -9.81
C LEU A 407 21.10 -0.93 -9.98
N CYS A 408 19.90 -0.74 -10.53
CA CYS A 408 18.88 -1.79 -10.67
C CYS A 408 18.28 -1.79 -12.08
N ASP A 409 17.88 -2.96 -12.54
CA ASP A 409 17.12 -3.15 -13.79
C ASP A 409 15.65 -2.74 -13.58
N VAL A 410 15.40 -1.44 -13.66
CA VAL A 410 14.06 -0.86 -13.44
C VAL A 410 13.10 -1.14 -14.58
N GLU A 411 13.60 -1.43 -15.80
CA GLU A 411 12.76 -1.80 -16.94
C GLU A 411 12.22 -3.22 -16.77
N LEU A 412 13.06 -4.17 -16.39
CA LEU A 412 12.66 -5.51 -16.04
C LEU A 412 11.58 -5.50 -14.96
N ARG A 413 11.84 -4.78 -13.87
CA ARG A 413 10.92 -4.66 -12.75
C ARG A 413 9.59 -4.01 -13.13
N GLY A 414 9.62 -2.90 -13.87
CA GLY A 414 8.44 -2.05 -14.09
C GLY A 414 7.58 -2.45 -15.28
N ARG A 415 8.16 -3.06 -16.32
CA ARG A 415 7.48 -3.34 -17.58
C ARG A 415 7.37 -4.82 -17.94
N VAL A 416 8.41 -5.60 -17.68
CA VAL A 416 8.50 -6.98 -18.15
C VAL A 416 7.91 -7.96 -17.15
N LEU A 417 8.32 -7.87 -15.88
CA LEU A 417 8.06 -8.87 -14.87
C LEU A 417 6.57 -9.18 -14.68
N GLY A 418 5.74 -8.13 -14.57
CA GLY A 418 4.30 -8.30 -14.32
C GLY A 418 3.60 -9.09 -15.42
N LEU A 419 3.88 -8.77 -16.69
CA LEU A 419 3.31 -9.49 -17.82
C LEU A 419 3.90 -10.89 -17.96
N ALA A 420 5.21 -11.04 -17.76
CA ALA A 420 5.88 -12.34 -17.84
C ALA A 420 5.34 -13.33 -16.78
N LEU A 421 5.06 -12.87 -15.57
CA LEU A 421 4.42 -13.68 -14.54
C LEU A 421 2.94 -13.95 -14.84
N LEU A 422 2.23 -12.98 -15.42
CA LEU A 422 0.81 -13.14 -15.77
C LEU A 422 0.59 -14.24 -16.82
N VAL A 423 1.47 -14.36 -17.82
CA VAL A 423 1.39 -15.46 -18.79
C VAL A 423 1.71 -16.83 -18.19
N GLU A 424 2.33 -16.88 -17.03
CA GLU A 424 2.53 -18.09 -16.20
C GLU A 424 1.48 -18.23 -15.08
N ASP A 425 0.33 -17.55 -15.20
CA ASP A 425 -0.80 -17.56 -14.26
C ASP A 425 -0.45 -17.09 -12.83
N VAL A 426 0.48 -16.15 -12.70
CA VAL A 426 0.81 -15.46 -11.45
C VAL A 426 0.65 -13.95 -11.62
N HIS A 427 -0.07 -13.30 -10.72
CA HIS A 427 -0.31 -11.86 -10.76
C HIS A 427 0.44 -11.12 -9.66
N LEU A 428 1.37 -10.30 -10.08
CA LEU A 428 2.03 -9.24 -9.31
C LEU A 428 1.78 -7.91 -10.01
N LEU A 429 1.73 -6.82 -9.27
CA LEU A 429 1.58 -5.50 -9.89
C LEU A 429 2.78 -4.61 -9.53
N LEU A 430 3.48 -4.10 -10.56
CA LEU A 430 4.70 -3.31 -10.41
C LEU A 430 5.74 -3.99 -9.51
N ALA A 431 5.88 -5.31 -9.64
CA ALA A 431 6.73 -6.18 -8.83
C ALA A 431 6.33 -6.29 -7.34
N HIS A 432 5.22 -5.67 -6.91
CA HIS A 432 4.72 -5.76 -5.54
C HIS A 432 3.75 -6.91 -5.35
N GLY A 433 3.86 -7.57 -4.21
CA GLY A 433 2.96 -8.64 -3.78
C GLY A 433 2.83 -8.71 -2.26
N ALA A 434 1.84 -9.47 -1.82
CA ALA A 434 1.62 -9.79 -0.42
C ALA A 434 1.12 -11.22 -0.25
N ALA A 435 1.64 -11.92 0.73
CA ALA A 435 1.04 -13.15 1.21
C ALA A 435 -0.27 -12.86 1.95
N SER A 436 -1.20 -13.80 1.89
CA SER A 436 -2.38 -13.88 2.75
C SER A 436 -2.38 -15.21 3.49
N THR A 437 -3.16 -15.33 4.55
CA THR A 437 -3.29 -16.61 5.28
C THR A 437 -3.93 -17.71 4.45
N ALA A 438 -4.56 -17.37 3.32
CA ALA A 438 -5.16 -18.32 2.40
C ALA A 438 -4.15 -18.96 1.43
N HIS A 439 -2.93 -18.44 1.34
CA HIS A 439 -1.86 -19.10 0.57
C HIS A 439 -1.33 -20.33 1.29
N SER A 440 -0.95 -21.34 0.51
CA SER A 440 -0.42 -22.63 0.96
C SER A 440 0.98 -22.87 0.42
N ASP A 441 1.64 -23.94 0.88
CA ASP A 441 2.94 -24.38 0.36
C ASP A 441 2.85 -24.69 -1.15
N HIS A 442 1.73 -25.26 -1.60
CA HIS A 442 1.49 -25.46 -3.04
C HIS A 442 1.50 -24.14 -3.82
N ASP A 443 0.96 -23.08 -3.27
CA ASP A 443 0.94 -21.76 -3.94
C ASP A 443 2.37 -21.17 -4.02
N ILE A 444 3.21 -21.45 -3.03
CA ILE A 444 4.64 -21.10 -3.06
C ILE A 444 5.37 -21.88 -4.17
N ASP A 445 5.09 -23.16 -4.33
CA ASP A 445 5.66 -23.99 -5.41
C ASP A 445 5.23 -23.49 -6.80
N VAL A 446 3.96 -23.08 -6.95
CA VAL A 446 3.45 -22.45 -8.19
C VAL A 446 4.20 -21.17 -8.48
N LEU A 447 4.37 -20.29 -7.49
CA LEU A 447 5.13 -19.04 -7.61
C LEU A 447 6.59 -19.32 -8.03
N ALA A 448 7.27 -20.23 -7.34
CA ALA A 448 8.66 -20.60 -7.65
C ALA A 448 8.80 -21.13 -9.09
N THR A 449 7.85 -21.96 -9.53
CA THR A 449 7.83 -22.50 -10.89
C THR A 449 7.64 -21.41 -11.94
N ALA A 450 6.70 -20.49 -11.72
CA ALA A 450 6.48 -19.36 -12.59
C ALA A 450 7.72 -18.43 -12.65
N CYS A 451 8.30 -18.12 -11.50
CA CYS A 451 9.54 -17.31 -11.42
C CYS A 451 10.69 -17.97 -12.18
N ARG A 452 10.88 -19.28 -12.06
CA ARG A 452 11.93 -20.01 -12.80
C ARG A 452 11.74 -19.89 -14.32
N ARG A 453 10.53 -20.13 -14.83
CA ARG A 453 10.23 -20.00 -16.27
C ARG A 453 10.44 -18.57 -16.77
N VAL A 454 10.02 -17.59 -15.99
CA VAL A 454 10.24 -16.17 -16.30
C VAL A 454 11.73 -15.83 -16.31
N ALA A 455 12.49 -16.30 -15.31
CA ALA A 455 13.93 -16.09 -15.21
C ALA A 455 14.69 -16.68 -16.42
N GLU A 456 14.32 -17.88 -16.86
CA GLU A 456 14.87 -18.52 -18.07
C GLU A 456 14.56 -17.72 -19.35
N ARG A 457 13.37 -17.12 -19.46
CA ARG A 457 13.03 -16.23 -20.60
C ARG A 457 13.89 -14.98 -20.57
N ILE A 458 14.03 -14.34 -19.39
CA ILE A 458 14.84 -13.13 -19.20
C ILE A 458 16.30 -13.40 -19.50
N ALA A 459 16.87 -14.50 -19.02
CA ALA A 459 18.28 -14.86 -19.22
C ALA A 459 18.68 -14.97 -20.71
N ARG A 460 17.74 -15.28 -21.61
CA ARG A 460 17.99 -15.33 -23.07
C ARG A 460 18.07 -13.95 -23.73
N HIS A 461 17.64 -12.90 -23.04
CA HIS A 461 17.56 -11.53 -23.54
C HIS A 461 18.51 -10.55 -22.81
N ARG A 462 19.34 -11.05 -21.91
CA ARG A 462 20.36 -10.27 -21.16
C ARG A 462 21.74 -10.24 -21.82
#